data_9690186c78b19b0b0bb275c3cba32e7d
#
_entry.id   9690186c78b19b0b0bb275c3cba32e7d
#
_cell.length_a   1.000
_cell.length_b   1.000
_cell.length_c   1.000
_cell.angle_alpha   90.00
_cell.angle_beta   90.00
_cell.angle_gamma   90.00
#
_symmetry.space_group_name_H-M   'P 1'
#
loop_
_entity.id
_entity.type
_entity.pdbx_description
1 polymer ?
#
loop_
_entity_poly.entity_id
_entity_poly.type
_entity_poly.pdbx_seq_one_letter_code
_entity_poly.pdbx_strand_id
1 'polypeptide(L)'
;MTVVDWLSNMTLPSNQEKFDIFEVRFKNGRKAFYKNTDNLPIQMGDIIAVEGSPGHDIGVVSLSGELVKLQMKKKGVDQKSKEIFKIYRKASQRDIDIWIEARNKELDVQKKSRLIVGRLGLSMKLSDIEFQGDGTKATFYYTADERVDFRQLIRELASTFGIRIEMKQVGLRQEAARLGGIGSCGRELCCSTWLSDFRSVSTSAARYQQLSLNPLKLAGQCGKLKCCLNYELDSYLDALSDFPNTELKLFTEKGRASFQKMDIFQRLLWYAYDDNPIQWHKLTVDQANEVISQNKKKINPPNLEDFSLELESDHEEQKLFIDNVGQDSITRFDKPKRKKFKRKNNKQRRPQNKNQKK
;
A
#
# COMPACT_ATOMS: atom_id res chain seq x y z
N MET A 1 -9.05 5.50 -8.91
CA MET A 1 -9.93 4.55 -9.62
C MET A 1 -11.16 5.34 -10.03
N THR A 2 -11.49 5.37 -11.30
CA THR A 2 -12.68 6.05 -11.84
C THR A 2 -13.78 4.99 -11.93
N VAL A 3 -14.91 5.25 -11.30
CA VAL A 3 -16.09 4.39 -11.42
C VAL A 3 -16.89 4.90 -12.62
N VAL A 4 -17.29 4.02 -13.50
CA VAL A 4 -18.16 4.35 -14.63
C VAL A 4 -19.58 3.92 -14.25
N ASP A 5 -20.54 4.84 -14.37
CA ASP A 5 -21.95 4.56 -14.13
C ASP A 5 -22.58 4.05 -15.43
N TRP A 6 -22.70 2.74 -15.53
CA TRP A 6 -23.28 2.06 -16.70
C TRP A 6 -24.78 2.31 -16.84
N LEU A 7 -25.43 2.66 -15.73
CA LEU A 7 -26.87 2.80 -15.63
C LEU A 7 -27.33 4.25 -15.61
N SER A 8 -26.41 5.20 -15.84
CA SER A 8 -26.71 6.65 -15.79
C SER A 8 -27.84 7.08 -16.73
N ASN A 9 -28.07 6.36 -17.84
CA ASN A 9 -29.07 6.64 -18.82
C ASN A 9 -30.41 5.91 -18.56
N MET A 10 -30.48 5.04 -17.57
CA MET A 10 -31.71 4.35 -17.21
C MET A 10 -32.55 5.24 -16.31
N THR A 11 -33.84 5.31 -16.64
CA THR A 11 -34.85 5.99 -15.80
C THR A 11 -35.07 5.15 -14.54
N LEU A 12 -34.95 5.79 -13.37
CA LEU A 12 -35.32 5.15 -12.12
C LEU A 12 -36.83 4.84 -12.09
N PRO A 13 -37.23 3.73 -11.46
CA PRO A 13 -38.64 3.47 -11.18
C PRO A 13 -39.31 4.68 -10.50
N SER A 14 -40.56 4.94 -10.80
CA SER A 14 -41.33 6.12 -10.34
C SER A 14 -41.37 6.31 -8.82
N ASN A 15 -41.06 5.28 -8.05
CA ASN A 15 -41.01 5.30 -6.57
C ASN A 15 -39.62 5.54 -5.96
N GLN A 16 -38.59 5.76 -6.76
CA GLN A 16 -37.23 6.03 -6.23
C GLN A 16 -36.89 7.49 -6.50
N GLU A 17 -36.68 8.24 -5.42
CA GLU A 17 -36.13 9.59 -5.49
C GLU A 17 -34.62 9.51 -5.80
N LYS A 18 -34.17 10.34 -6.73
CA LYS A 18 -32.73 10.49 -6.99
C LYS A 18 -32.04 11.03 -5.75
N PHE A 19 -30.96 10.36 -5.34
CA PHE A 19 -30.13 10.87 -4.27
C PHE A 19 -29.40 12.14 -4.74
N ASP A 20 -29.57 13.23 -4.00
CA ASP A 20 -29.19 14.59 -4.39
C ASP A 20 -27.75 15.00 -3.95
N ILE A 21 -27.02 14.08 -3.31
CA ILE A 21 -25.64 14.33 -2.87
C ILE A 21 -24.66 13.65 -3.82
N PHE A 22 -23.57 14.36 -4.14
CA PHE A 22 -22.50 13.93 -5.01
C PHE A 22 -21.17 13.94 -4.27
N GLU A 23 -20.30 12.96 -4.56
CA GLU A 23 -18.90 13.02 -4.12
C GLU A 23 -18.08 13.74 -5.19
N VAL A 24 -17.41 14.80 -4.81
CA VAL A 24 -16.56 15.62 -5.67
C VAL A 24 -15.11 15.42 -5.31
N ARG A 25 -14.28 15.20 -6.33
CA ARG A 25 -12.84 15.03 -6.19
C ARG A 25 -12.10 16.30 -6.63
N PHE A 26 -11.14 16.69 -5.80
CA PHE A 26 -10.22 17.79 -6.00
C PHE A 26 -8.78 17.29 -6.20
N LYS A 27 -7.81 18.19 -6.02
CA LYS A 27 -6.38 17.87 -6.11
C LYS A 27 -5.96 16.78 -5.11
N ASN A 28 -5.03 15.92 -5.56
CA ASN A 28 -4.36 14.91 -4.71
C ASN A 28 -5.32 14.03 -3.89
N GLY A 29 -6.46 13.67 -4.50
CA GLY A 29 -7.41 12.75 -3.89
C GLY A 29 -8.27 13.34 -2.76
N ARG A 30 -8.25 14.67 -2.53
CA ARG A 30 -9.20 15.31 -1.63
C ARG A 30 -10.61 15.12 -2.17
N LYS A 31 -11.52 14.64 -1.34
CA LYS A 31 -12.91 14.36 -1.69
C LYS A 31 -13.84 14.93 -0.63
N ALA A 32 -14.91 15.57 -1.08
CA ALA A 32 -15.96 16.08 -0.22
C ALA A 32 -17.35 15.82 -0.83
N PHE A 33 -18.38 15.94 0.01
CA PHE A 33 -19.77 15.73 -0.41
C PHE A 33 -20.45 17.07 -0.60
N TYR A 34 -21.23 17.16 -1.68
CA TYR A 34 -21.97 18.37 -2.04
C TYR A 34 -23.40 18.03 -2.42
N LYS A 35 -24.34 18.90 -2.08
CA LYS A 35 -25.76 18.73 -2.33
C LYS A 35 -26.17 19.49 -3.59
N ASN A 36 -26.91 18.82 -4.47
CA ASN A 36 -27.51 19.41 -5.65
C ASN A 36 -28.92 19.91 -5.30
N THR A 37 -29.03 21.17 -4.84
CA THR A 37 -30.31 21.77 -4.44
C THR A 37 -31.17 22.19 -5.65
N ASP A 38 -30.52 22.51 -6.76
CA ASP A 38 -31.17 23.08 -7.93
C ASP A 38 -31.51 22.03 -9.00
N ASN A 39 -31.41 20.73 -8.64
CA ASN A 39 -31.70 19.59 -9.53
C ASN A 39 -30.98 19.68 -10.89
N LEU A 40 -29.73 20.15 -10.87
CA LEU A 40 -28.91 20.25 -12.07
C LEU A 40 -28.67 18.85 -12.69
N PRO A 41 -28.67 18.71 -14.02
CA PRO A 41 -28.37 17.46 -14.70
C PRO A 41 -26.86 17.16 -14.66
N ILE A 42 -26.38 16.64 -13.52
CA ILE A 42 -24.98 16.35 -13.23
C ILE A 42 -24.73 14.85 -13.44
N GLN A 43 -23.62 14.53 -14.12
CA GLN A 43 -23.15 13.17 -14.35
C GLN A 43 -21.77 12.96 -13.75
N MET A 44 -21.37 11.69 -13.57
CA MET A 44 -20.01 11.36 -13.16
C MET A 44 -19.02 11.81 -14.21
N GLY A 45 -17.93 12.46 -13.77
CA GLY A 45 -16.92 13.07 -14.63
C GLY A 45 -17.17 14.55 -14.96
N ASP A 46 -18.36 15.08 -14.69
CA ASP A 46 -18.63 16.51 -14.89
C ASP A 46 -17.74 17.38 -14.00
N ILE A 47 -17.28 18.49 -14.55
CA ILE A 47 -16.59 19.52 -13.80
C ILE A 47 -17.64 20.50 -13.27
N ILE A 48 -17.66 20.69 -11.96
CA ILE A 48 -18.68 21.51 -11.30
C ILE A 48 -18.04 22.58 -10.41
N ALA A 49 -18.73 23.71 -10.32
CA ALA A 49 -18.44 24.76 -9.35
C ALA A 49 -19.27 24.53 -8.09
N VAL A 50 -18.59 24.43 -6.96
CA VAL A 50 -19.17 24.10 -5.67
C VAL A 50 -18.93 25.23 -4.66
N GLU A 51 -19.75 25.31 -3.64
CA GLU A 51 -19.59 26.27 -2.57
C GLU A 51 -18.27 26.10 -1.84
N GLY A 52 -17.54 27.20 -1.70
CA GLY A 52 -16.30 27.29 -0.93
C GLY A 52 -16.44 28.30 0.20
N SER A 53 -15.58 28.27 1.19
CA SER A 53 -15.56 29.26 2.27
C SER A 53 -14.21 30.01 2.30
N PRO A 54 -14.16 31.24 1.77
CA PRO A 54 -15.13 31.97 0.94
C PRO A 54 -15.10 31.55 -0.53
N GLY A 55 -16.09 32.02 -1.32
CA GLY A 55 -16.11 31.88 -2.78
C GLY A 55 -16.57 30.51 -3.28
N HIS A 56 -16.00 30.04 -4.36
CA HIS A 56 -16.34 28.75 -4.95
C HIS A 56 -15.09 27.93 -5.28
N ASP A 57 -15.24 26.62 -5.22
CA ASP A 57 -14.17 25.67 -5.62
C ASP A 57 -14.61 24.92 -6.86
N ILE A 58 -13.63 24.37 -7.61
CA ILE A 58 -13.88 23.60 -8.82
C ILE A 58 -13.38 22.18 -8.61
N GLY A 59 -14.26 21.21 -8.86
CA GLY A 59 -13.92 19.82 -8.73
C GLY A 59 -14.61 18.93 -9.76
N VAL A 60 -14.21 17.68 -9.82
CA VAL A 60 -14.74 16.68 -10.73
C VAL A 60 -15.64 15.71 -9.96
N VAL A 61 -16.84 15.47 -10.44
CA VAL A 61 -17.76 14.51 -9.83
C VAL A 61 -17.17 13.11 -9.91
N SER A 62 -16.97 12.47 -8.77
CA SER A 62 -16.38 11.12 -8.68
C SER A 62 -17.42 10.03 -8.48
N LEU A 63 -18.50 10.31 -7.75
CA LEU A 63 -19.59 9.37 -7.49
C LEU A 63 -20.93 10.10 -7.44
N SER A 64 -21.98 9.39 -7.86
CA SER A 64 -23.38 9.83 -7.79
C SER A 64 -24.30 8.71 -7.28
N GLY A 65 -25.50 9.03 -6.86
CA GLY A 65 -26.54 8.08 -6.48
C GLY A 65 -26.23 7.26 -5.23
N GLU A 66 -26.67 6.00 -5.21
CA GLU A 66 -26.60 5.11 -4.03
C GLU A 66 -25.18 4.83 -3.54
N LEU A 67 -24.18 4.84 -4.43
CA LEU A 67 -22.78 4.66 -4.05
C LEU A 67 -22.28 5.78 -3.12
N VAL A 68 -22.84 6.99 -3.24
CA VAL A 68 -22.50 8.10 -2.35
C VAL A 68 -23.00 7.83 -0.93
N LYS A 69 -24.20 7.23 -0.77
CA LYS A 69 -24.71 6.83 0.56
C LYS A 69 -23.76 5.86 1.27
N LEU A 70 -23.23 4.87 0.52
CA LEU A 70 -22.27 3.92 1.07
C LEU A 70 -20.98 4.61 1.49
N GLN A 71 -20.47 5.55 0.68
CA GLN A 71 -19.28 6.31 1.01
C GLN A 71 -19.49 7.25 2.21
N MET A 72 -20.65 7.91 2.30
CA MET A 72 -21.01 8.73 3.45
C MET A 72 -21.06 7.91 4.72
N LYS A 73 -21.71 6.72 4.68
CA LYS A 73 -21.75 5.77 5.81
C LYS A 73 -20.33 5.35 6.23
N LYS A 74 -19.47 5.02 5.26
CA LYS A 74 -18.07 4.64 5.52
C LYS A 74 -17.27 5.78 6.18
N LYS A 75 -17.52 7.02 5.81
CA LYS A 75 -16.85 8.21 6.37
C LYS A 75 -17.54 8.77 7.63
N GLY A 76 -18.68 8.19 8.05
CA GLY A 76 -19.43 8.66 9.22
C GLY A 76 -20.07 10.04 9.02
N VAL A 77 -20.34 10.45 7.77
CA VAL A 77 -20.96 11.74 7.46
C VAL A 77 -22.46 11.55 7.33
N ASP A 78 -23.25 12.31 8.12
CA ASP A 78 -24.69 12.30 8.02
C ASP A 78 -25.18 13.21 6.87
N GLN A 79 -26.27 12.83 6.20
CA GLN A 79 -26.88 13.59 5.10
C GLN A 79 -27.36 14.99 5.51
N LYS A 80 -27.65 15.19 6.81
CA LYS A 80 -28.08 16.46 7.38
C LYS A 80 -26.91 17.28 7.97
N SER A 81 -25.67 16.83 7.78
CA SER A 81 -24.51 17.53 8.28
C SER A 81 -24.38 18.93 7.66
N LYS A 82 -24.07 19.93 8.48
CA LYS A 82 -23.74 21.28 8.02
C LYS A 82 -22.45 21.37 7.20
N GLU A 83 -21.69 20.27 7.15
CA GLU A 83 -20.47 20.18 6.36
C GLU A 83 -20.72 19.89 4.88
N ILE A 84 -21.98 19.61 4.49
CA ILE A 84 -22.36 19.37 3.12
C ILE A 84 -22.76 20.68 2.48
N PHE A 85 -21.85 21.23 1.69
CA PHE A 85 -22.07 22.47 0.94
C PHE A 85 -22.87 22.21 -0.35
N LYS A 86 -23.26 23.31 -1.01
CA LYS A 86 -24.08 23.25 -2.22
C LYS A 86 -23.24 23.16 -3.50
N ILE A 87 -23.86 22.61 -4.54
CA ILE A 87 -23.37 22.72 -5.91
C ILE A 87 -24.04 23.95 -6.52
N TYR A 88 -23.23 24.87 -7.08
CA TYR A 88 -23.77 26.07 -7.71
C TYR A 88 -24.18 25.84 -9.15
N ARG A 89 -23.31 25.24 -9.96
CA ARG A 89 -23.52 25.02 -11.40
C ARG A 89 -22.48 24.11 -12.01
N LYS A 90 -22.69 23.68 -13.24
CA LYS A 90 -21.60 23.12 -14.05
C LYS A 90 -20.58 24.21 -14.33
N ALA A 91 -19.29 23.84 -14.31
CA ALA A 91 -18.21 24.78 -14.60
C ALA A 91 -18.29 25.29 -16.03
N SER A 92 -18.16 26.60 -16.22
CA SER A 92 -17.99 27.21 -17.53
C SER A 92 -16.54 27.08 -18.00
N GLN A 93 -16.30 27.28 -19.30
CA GLN A 93 -14.92 27.25 -19.84
C GLN A 93 -14.03 28.27 -19.12
N ARG A 94 -14.55 29.44 -18.81
CA ARG A 94 -13.82 30.48 -18.05
C ARG A 94 -13.39 30.00 -16.65
N ASP A 95 -14.27 29.26 -15.96
CA ASP A 95 -13.95 28.70 -14.64
C ASP A 95 -12.81 27.69 -14.74
N ILE A 96 -12.86 26.85 -15.78
CA ILE A 96 -11.82 25.84 -16.05
C ILE A 96 -10.50 26.50 -16.36
N ASP A 97 -10.49 27.57 -17.17
CA ASP A 97 -9.26 28.29 -17.52
C ASP A 97 -8.62 28.94 -16.28
N ILE A 98 -9.41 29.59 -15.41
CA ILE A 98 -8.94 30.16 -14.14
C ILE A 98 -8.37 29.06 -13.22
N TRP A 99 -9.06 27.92 -13.13
CA TRP A 99 -8.62 26.79 -12.33
C TRP A 99 -7.29 26.20 -12.82
N ILE A 100 -7.12 26.04 -14.14
CA ILE A 100 -5.87 25.57 -14.76
C ILE A 100 -4.74 26.58 -14.48
N GLU A 101 -5.00 27.87 -14.64
CA GLU A 101 -4.01 28.91 -14.36
C GLU A 101 -3.56 28.91 -12.89
N ALA A 102 -4.51 28.80 -11.97
CA ALA A 102 -4.24 28.69 -10.52
C ALA A 102 -3.36 27.46 -10.22
N ARG A 103 -3.67 26.31 -10.82
CA ARG A 103 -2.86 25.08 -10.66
C ARG A 103 -1.45 25.21 -11.20
N ASN A 104 -1.27 25.87 -12.34
CA ASN A 104 0.05 26.07 -12.93
C ASN A 104 0.95 26.96 -12.05
N LYS A 105 0.37 27.88 -11.27
CA LYS A 105 1.09 28.73 -10.32
C LYS A 105 1.55 28.00 -9.05
N GLU A 106 0.96 26.86 -8.72
CA GLU A 106 1.20 26.15 -7.44
C GLU A 106 2.67 25.80 -7.19
N LEU A 107 3.37 25.27 -8.20
CA LEU A 107 4.77 24.88 -8.07
C LEU A 107 5.70 26.07 -7.78
N ASP A 108 5.48 27.19 -8.42
CA ASP A 108 6.30 28.38 -8.22
C ASP A 108 6.00 29.03 -6.87
N VAL A 109 4.74 29.08 -6.49
CA VAL A 109 4.33 29.54 -5.15
C VAL A 109 4.94 28.61 -4.08
N GLN A 110 4.95 27.29 -4.28
CA GLN A 110 5.56 26.36 -3.35
C GLN A 110 7.07 26.58 -3.18
N LYS A 111 7.80 26.78 -4.28
CA LYS A 111 9.25 27.07 -4.23
C LYS A 111 9.54 28.34 -3.45
N LYS A 112 8.83 29.44 -3.78
CA LYS A 112 8.97 30.73 -3.08
C LYS A 112 8.62 30.61 -1.61
N SER A 113 7.52 29.94 -1.28
CA SER A 113 7.08 29.74 0.10
C SER A 113 8.08 28.94 0.94
N ARG A 114 8.72 27.91 0.36
CA ARG A 114 9.79 27.16 1.05
C ARG A 114 11.01 28.03 1.37
N LEU A 115 11.36 28.97 0.50
CA LEU A 115 12.43 29.93 0.79
C LEU A 115 12.07 30.86 1.96
N ILE A 116 10.81 31.31 2.02
CA ILE A 116 10.33 32.16 3.13
C ILE A 116 10.35 31.37 4.45
N VAL A 117 9.85 30.10 4.45
CA VAL A 117 9.89 29.21 5.63
C VAL A 117 11.33 29.02 6.13
N GLY A 118 12.29 28.78 5.19
CA GLY A 118 13.71 28.65 5.53
C GLY A 118 14.31 29.93 6.12
N ARG A 119 13.96 31.11 5.54
CA ARG A 119 14.42 32.41 6.04
C ARG A 119 13.90 32.72 7.46
N LEU A 120 12.66 32.32 7.77
CA LEU A 120 12.06 32.49 9.07
C LEU A 120 12.51 31.43 10.10
N GLY A 121 13.32 30.45 9.68
CA GLY A 121 13.84 29.40 10.57
C GLY A 121 12.77 28.51 11.19
N LEU A 122 11.61 28.34 10.54
CA LEU A 122 10.51 27.54 11.07
C LEU A 122 10.77 26.03 10.93
N SER A 123 10.62 25.30 12.03
CA SER A 123 10.77 23.81 12.06
C SER A 123 9.55 23.12 11.46
N MET A 124 9.31 23.33 10.17
CA MET A 124 8.21 22.75 9.43
C MET A 124 8.60 22.45 7.98
N LYS A 125 7.95 21.47 7.40
CA LYS A 125 8.11 21.11 5.98
C LYS A 125 6.83 21.44 5.23
N LEU A 126 6.91 22.34 4.26
CA LEU A 126 5.80 22.62 3.35
C LEU A 126 5.74 21.54 2.28
N SER A 127 4.67 20.75 2.30
CA SER A 127 4.52 19.55 1.46
C SER A 127 3.84 19.86 0.13
N ASP A 128 2.70 20.58 0.18
CA ASP A 128 1.88 20.86 -1.00
C ASP A 128 1.10 22.16 -0.82
N ILE A 129 0.68 22.76 -1.94
CA ILE A 129 -0.20 23.93 -1.98
C ILE A 129 -1.37 23.60 -2.91
N GLU A 130 -2.55 23.97 -2.49
CA GLU A 130 -3.78 23.77 -3.25
C GLU A 130 -4.53 25.10 -3.31
N PHE A 131 -4.63 25.65 -4.53
CA PHE A 131 -5.47 26.81 -4.78
C PHE A 131 -6.93 26.41 -4.87
N GLN A 132 -7.79 27.23 -4.32
CA GLN A 132 -9.23 27.15 -4.57
C GLN A 132 -9.52 27.46 -6.02
N GLY A 133 -10.60 26.90 -6.59
CA GLY A 133 -10.92 27.02 -8.00
C GLY A 133 -11.07 28.46 -8.53
N ASP A 134 -11.44 29.40 -7.66
CA ASP A 134 -11.53 30.84 -7.97
C ASP A 134 -10.19 31.60 -7.84
N GLY A 135 -9.13 30.95 -7.35
CA GLY A 135 -7.80 31.53 -7.16
C GLY A 135 -7.68 32.52 -6.00
N THR A 136 -8.73 32.78 -5.22
CA THR A 136 -8.71 33.78 -4.15
C THR A 136 -8.08 33.29 -2.85
N LYS A 137 -8.08 31.97 -2.64
CA LYS A 137 -7.58 31.30 -1.44
C LYS A 137 -6.63 30.17 -1.82
N ALA A 138 -5.59 29.97 -1.01
CA ALA A 138 -4.73 28.79 -1.12
C ALA A 138 -4.55 28.12 0.24
N THR A 139 -4.66 26.79 0.25
CA THR A 139 -4.41 25.95 1.42
C THR A 139 -3.00 25.38 1.32
N PHE A 140 -2.19 25.68 2.35
CA PHE A 140 -0.80 25.23 2.47
C PHE A 140 -0.75 24.03 3.40
N TYR A 141 -0.39 22.89 2.85
CA TYR A 141 -0.26 21.65 3.62
C TYR A 141 1.17 21.51 4.12
N TYR A 142 1.31 21.33 5.42
CA TYR A 142 2.61 21.21 6.07
C TYR A 142 2.67 20.06 7.07
N THR A 143 3.86 19.57 7.31
CA THR A 143 4.18 18.62 8.38
C THR A 143 5.12 19.30 9.36
N ALA A 144 4.87 19.08 10.65
CA ALA A 144 5.74 19.52 11.74
C ALA A 144 5.57 18.55 12.91
N ASP A 145 6.65 18.33 13.66
CA ASP A 145 6.64 17.48 14.85
C ASP A 145 6.04 18.21 16.06
N GLU A 146 6.30 19.51 16.14
CA GLU A 146 5.81 20.38 17.21
C GLU A 146 4.88 21.47 16.69
N ARG A 147 4.30 22.23 17.61
CA ARG A 147 3.45 23.37 17.27
C ARG A 147 4.29 24.54 16.76
N VAL A 148 4.01 24.99 15.55
CA VAL A 148 4.71 26.09 14.88
C VAL A 148 3.89 27.37 14.97
N ASP A 149 4.54 28.51 15.28
CA ASP A 149 3.91 29.82 15.16
C ASP A 149 4.15 30.38 13.75
N PHE A 150 3.09 30.41 12.97
CA PHE A 150 3.11 30.86 11.58
C PHE A 150 2.46 32.23 11.36
N ARG A 151 2.27 33.04 12.40
CA ARG A 151 1.64 34.35 12.25
C ARG A 151 2.41 35.26 11.30
N GLN A 152 3.75 35.29 11.43
CA GLN A 152 4.61 36.09 10.56
C GLN A 152 4.63 35.46 9.15
N LEU A 153 4.72 34.15 9.05
CA LEU A 153 4.69 33.42 7.77
C LEU A 153 3.42 33.77 6.98
N ILE A 154 2.24 33.70 7.61
CA ILE A 154 0.97 34.01 6.95
C ILE A 154 0.95 35.46 6.43
N ARG A 155 1.44 36.42 7.20
CA ARG A 155 1.51 37.85 6.79
C ARG A 155 2.42 38.00 5.54
N GLU A 156 3.60 37.40 5.55
CA GLU A 156 4.55 37.46 4.43
C GLU A 156 4.01 36.76 3.19
N LEU A 157 3.42 35.57 3.35
CA LEU A 157 2.81 34.85 2.22
C LEU A 157 1.62 35.62 1.63
N ALA A 158 0.74 36.19 2.48
CA ALA A 158 -0.40 36.96 2.01
C ALA A 158 0.02 38.24 1.28
N SER A 159 1.04 38.95 1.79
CA SER A 159 1.58 40.15 1.13
C SER A 159 2.30 39.82 -0.19
N THR A 160 2.99 38.66 -0.26
CA THR A 160 3.76 38.27 -1.46
C THR A 160 2.85 37.79 -2.58
N PHE A 161 1.79 37.05 -2.27
CA PHE A 161 0.95 36.42 -3.28
C PHE A 161 -0.42 37.10 -3.48
N GLY A 162 -0.82 38.00 -2.59
CA GLY A 162 -2.11 38.72 -2.67
C GLY A 162 -3.34 37.83 -2.53
N ILE A 163 -3.21 36.68 -1.83
CA ILE A 163 -4.26 35.67 -1.67
C ILE A 163 -4.51 35.37 -0.18
N ARG A 164 -5.68 34.83 0.11
CA ARG A 164 -5.98 34.34 1.46
C ARG A 164 -5.25 33.03 1.73
N ILE A 165 -4.49 32.99 2.81
CA ILE A 165 -3.69 31.81 3.21
C ILE A 165 -4.43 31.02 4.28
N GLU A 166 -4.55 29.72 4.05
CA GLU A 166 -4.98 28.74 5.05
C GLU A 166 -3.85 27.73 5.29
N MET A 167 -3.49 27.53 6.56
CA MET A 167 -2.46 26.56 6.94
C MET A 167 -3.12 25.29 7.46
N LYS A 168 -2.79 24.13 6.87
CA LYS A 168 -3.33 22.84 7.27
C LYS A 168 -2.22 21.85 7.59
N GLN A 169 -2.15 21.42 8.85
CA GLN A 169 -1.22 20.37 9.25
C GLN A 169 -1.70 19.01 8.75
N VAL A 170 -0.78 18.21 8.23
CA VAL A 170 -1.03 16.85 7.77
C VAL A 170 -0.03 15.89 8.41
N GLY A 171 -0.48 14.67 8.68
CA GLY A 171 0.41 13.62 9.18
C GLY A 171 1.31 13.07 8.06
N LEU A 172 2.45 12.49 8.41
CA LEU A 172 3.45 11.96 7.46
C LEU A 172 2.85 11.01 6.41
N ARG A 173 1.87 10.17 6.79
CA ARG A 173 1.20 9.27 5.84
C ARG A 173 0.26 10.02 4.90
N GLN A 174 -0.42 11.05 5.41
CA GLN A 174 -1.29 11.90 4.58
C GLN A 174 -0.44 12.73 3.60
N GLU A 175 0.73 13.18 4.03
CA GLU A 175 1.72 13.82 3.15
C GLU A 175 2.11 12.88 2.01
N ALA A 176 2.55 11.66 2.35
CA ALA A 176 2.91 10.66 1.34
C ALA A 176 1.74 10.31 0.40
N ALA A 177 0.50 10.27 0.91
CA ALA A 177 -0.69 10.04 0.10
C ALA A 177 -0.96 11.18 -0.90
N ARG A 178 -0.69 12.43 -0.50
CA ARG A 178 -0.86 13.60 -1.39
C ARG A 178 0.23 13.69 -2.46
N LEU A 179 1.46 13.40 -2.09
CA LEU A 179 2.60 13.42 -3.02
C LEU A 179 2.57 12.26 -4.00
N GLY A 180 2.00 11.13 -3.59
CA GLY A 180 2.01 9.90 -4.37
C GLY A 180 3.39 9.24 -4.41
N GLY A 181 3.55 8.30 -5.33
CA GLY A 181 4.80 7.58 -5.55
C GLY A 181 4.61 6.08 -5.70
N ILE A 182 5.71 5.36 -5.86
CA ILE A 182 5.75 3.91 -6.03
C ILE A 182 6.31 3.28 -4.74
N GLY A 183 5.62 2.30 -4.22
CA GLY A 183 6.04 1.56 -3.03
C GLY A 183 7.17 0.58 -3.32
N SER A 184 7.77 0.02 -2.27
CA SER A 184 8.78 -1.05 -2.38
C SER A 184 8.27 -2.34 -3.05
N CYS A 185 6.95 -2.46 -3.22
CA CYS A 185 6.29 -3.54 -3.96
C CYS A 185 6.17 -3.28 -5.47
N GLY A 186 6.67 -2.14 -5.98
CA GLY A 186 6.58 -1.75 -7.40
C GLY A 186 5.22 -1.21 -7.84
N ARG A 187 4.24 -1.08 -6.92
CA ARG A 187 2.91 -0.51 -7.20
C ARG A 187 2.81 0.90 -6.63
N GLU A 188 1.85 1.67 -7.14
CA GLU A 188 1.49 2.96 -6.54
C GLU A 188 1.16 2.80 -5.06
N LEU A 189 1.44 3.86 -4.27
CA LEU A 189 1.19 3.83 -2.83
C LEU A 189 -0.29 3.57 -2.54
N CYS A 190 -0.58 2.59 -1.67
CA CYS A 190 -1.95 2.26 -1.26
C CYS A 190 -2.68 3.49 -0.68
N CYS A 191 -1.96 4.34 0.07
CA CYS A 191 -2.51 5.56 0.66
C CYS A 191 -2.86 6.65 -0.35
N SER A 192 -2.26 6.66 -1.55
CA SER A 192 -2.60 7.61 -2.61
C SER A 192 -3.71 7.12 -3.54
N THR A 193 -4.01 5.81 -3.52
CA THR A 193 -4.96 5.19 -4.46
C THR A 193 -6.27 4.80 -3.79
N TRP A 194 -6.32 3.69 -3.08
CA TRP A 194 -7.55 3.07 -2.60
C TRP A 194 -7.73 3.09 -1.07
N LEU A 195 -6.62 3.15 -0.31
CA LEU A 195 -6.68 3.12 1.14
C LEU A 195 -7.07 4.50 1.68
N SER A 196 -8.23 4.60 2.28
CA SER A 196 -8.76 5.84 2.87
C SER A 196 -8.71 5.87 4.40
N ASP A 197 -8.58 4.71 5.05
CA ASP A 197 -8.49 4.58 6.50
C ASP A 197 -7.04 4.33 6.94
N PHE A 198 -6.49 5.27 7.70
CA PHE A 198 -5.08 5.27 8.13
C PHE A 198 -4.96 4.84 9.60
N ARG A 199 -5.34 3.60 9.89
CA ARG A 199 -5.13 3.03 11.23
C ARG A 199 -3.64 2.92 11.54
N SER A 200 -3.31 3.01 12.82
CA SER A 200 -1.95 2.75 13.28
C SER A 200 -1.60 1.27 13.06
N VAL A 201 -0.40 1.01 12.57
CA VAL A 201 0.11 -0.35 12.34
C VAL A 201 1.05 -0.72 13.48
N SER A 202 0.80 -1.86 14.11
CA SER A 202 1.65 -2.41 15.17
C SER A 202 2.69 -3.39 14.59
N THR A 203 3.77 -3.61 15.34
CA THR A 203 4.78 -4.62 14.99
C THR A 203 4.26 -6.05 15.13
N SER A 204 3.17 -6.27 15.89
CA SER A 204 2.49 -7.56 15.98
C SER A 204 1.97 -8.04 14.62
N ALA A 205 1.47 -7.14 13.77
CA ALA A 205 1.06 -7.49 12.42
C ALA A 205 2.20 -8.12 11.61
N ALA A 206 3.44 -7.61 11.75
CA ALA A 206 4.60 -8.19 11.09
C ALA A 206 4.99 -9.56 11.66
N ARG A 207 4.77 -9.78 12.97
CA ARG A 207 5.02 -11.08 13.62
C ARG A 207 4.06 -12.15 13.12
N TYR A 208 2.75 -11.85 13.04
CA TYR A 208 1.77 -12.79 12.50
C TYR A 208 2.06 -13.17 11.05
N GLN A 209 2.61 -12.24 10.26
CA GLN A 209 3.05 -12.46 8.88
C GLN A 209 4.46 -13.06 8.78
N GLN A 210 5.10 -13.39 9.91
CA GLN A 210 6.45 -13.97 9.99
C GLN A 210 7.54 -13.15 9.29
N LEU A 211 7.36 -11.85 9.23
CA LEU A 211 8.35 -10.95 8.65
C LEU A 211 9.45 -10.63 9.67
N SER A 212 10.68 -10.57 9.19
CA SER A 212 11.79 -10.10 10.02
C SER A 212 11.55 -8.68 10.51
N LEU A 213 11.74 -8.42 11.80
CA LEU A 213 11.52 -7.11 12.43
C LEU A 213 12.64 -6.11 12.05
N ASN A 214 12.93 -5.99 10.76
CA ASN A 214 13.88 -5.01 10.23
C ASN A 214 13.14 -3.71 9.87
N PRO A 215 13.39 -2.58 10.55
CA PRO A 215 12.72 -1.31 10.30
C PRO A 215 12.80 -0.85 8.84
N LEU A 216 13.95 -1.06 8.19
CA LEU A 216 14.14 -0.67 6.78
C LEU A 216 13.24 -1.44 5.82
N LYS A 217 12.94 -2.72 6.10
CA LYS A 217 12.04 -3.54 5.30
C LYS A 217 10.58 -3.28 5.61
N LEU A 218 10.27 -2.93 6.86
CA LEU A 218 8.89 -2.73 7.33
C LEU A 218 8.39 -1.28 7.17
N ALA A 219 9.28 -0.30 7.01
CA ALA A 219 8.90 1.09 6.83
C ALA A 219 8.38 1.36 5.41
N GLY A 220 7.33 2.19 5.33
CA GLY A 220 6.85 2.77 4.08
C GLY A 220 7.59 4.07 3.74
N GLN A 221 7.28 4.67 2.59
CA GLN A 221 7.85 5.97 2.19
C GLN A 221 7.54 7.10 3.17
N CYS A 222 6.45 6.97 3.93
CA CYS A 222 6.08 7.93 4.98
C CYS A 222 6.87 7.78 6.30
N GLY A 223 7.86 6.88 6.37
CA GLY A 223 8.62 6.58 7.60
C GLY A 223 7.84 5.82 8.67
N LYS A 224 6.53 5.59 8.51
CA LYS A 224 5.71 4.73 9.39
C LYS A 224 5.68 3.31 8.85
N LEU A 225 5.27 2.34 9.68
CA LEU A 225 5.10 0.95 9.22
C LEU A 225 4.16 0.86 8.02
N LYS A 226 4.44 -0.04 7.09
CA LYS A 226 3.65 -0.26 5.88
C LYS A 226 2.19 -0.56 6.22
N CYS A 227 1.25 0.16 5.60
CA CYS A 227 -0.18 -0.04 5.81
C CYS A 227 -0.70 -1.37 5.24
N CYS A 228 -0.02 -1.98 4.27
CA CYS A 228 -0.36 -3.32 3.78
C CYS A 228 -0.26 -4.37 4.88
N LEU A 229 0.66 -4.23 5.84
CA LEU A 229 0.76 -5.15 6.98
C LEU A 229 -0.55 -5.26 7.78
N ASN A 230 -1.23 -4.15 7.97
CA ASN A 230 -2.49 -4.12 8.71
C ASN A 230 -3.68 -4.52 7.82
N TYR A 231 -3.59 -4.25 6.52
CA TYR A 231 -4.64 -4.60 5.56
C TYR A 231 -4.74 -6.11 5.33
N GLU A 232 -3.60 -6.78 5.28
CA GLU A 232 -3.51 -8.23 5.06
C GLU A 232 -3.65 -9.04 6.35
N LEU A 233 -3.60 -8.38 7.53
CA LEU A 233 -3.54 -9.04 8.83
C LEU A 233 -4.69 -10.01 9.06
N ASP A 234 -5.92 -9.60 8.73
CA ASP A 234 -7.11 -10.41 8.95
C ASP A 234 -7.04 -11.72 8.16
N SER A 235 -6.56 -11.69 6.92
CA SER A 235 -6.36 -12.88 6.09
C SER A 235 -5.31 -13.83 6.67
N TYR A 236 -4.23 -13.28 7.26
CA TYR A 236 -3.22 -14.10 7.94
C TYR A 236 -3.73 -14.71 9.24
N LEU A 237 -4.52 -13.97 10.01
CA LEU A 237 -5.13 -14.48 11.25
C LEU A 237 -6.13 -15.60 10.94
N ASP A 238 -6.92 -15.44 9.89
CA ASP A 238 -7.84 -16.46 9.42
C ASP A 238 -7.09 -17.72 8.99
N ALA A 239 -6.06 -17.57 8.17
CA ALA A 239 -5.22 -18.69 7.75
C ALA A 239 -4.49 -19.38 8.91
N LEU A 240 -4.12 -18.64 9.96
CA LEU A 240 -3.45 -19.18 11.14
C LEU A 240 -4.41 -19.91 12.11
N SER A 241 -5.72 -19.73 11.97
CA SER A 241 -6.71 -20.35 12.87
C SER A 241 -6.64 -21.88 12.89
N ASP A 242 -6.26 -22.49 11.76
CA ASP A 242 -6.13 -23.93 11.60
C ASP A 242 -4.80 -24.49 12.10
N PHE A 243 -3.81 -23.62 12.32
CA PHE A 243 -2.47 -24.05 12.73
C PHE A 243 -2.44 -24.42 14.21
N PRO A 244 -1.69 -25.48 14.57
CA PRO A 244 -1.48 -25.83 15.97
C PRO A 244 -0.65 -24.76 16.68
N ASN A 245 -0.79 -24.71 18.00
CA ASN A 245 0.06 -23.82 18.81
C ASN A 245 1.54 -24.20 18.65
N THR A 246 2.35 -23.27 18.17
CA THR A 246 3.79 -23.43 17.90
C THR A 246 4.62 -23.69 19.16
N GLU A 247 4.10 -23.44 20.36
CA GLU A 247 4.77 -23.74 21.62
C GLU A 247 4.69 -25.23 22.01
N LEU A 248 3.77 -25.98 21.38
CA LEU A 248 3.60 -27.40 21.66
C LEU A 248 4.73 -28.19 20.99
N LYS A 249 5.38 -29.05 21.81
CA LYS A 249 6.36 -30.01 21.30
C LYS A 249 5.66 -31.28 20.85
N LEU A 250 6.15 -31.89 19.78
CA LEU A 250 5.69 -33.21 19.33
C LEU A 250 6.53 -34.27 20.00
N PHE A 251 5.86 -35.31 20.52
CA PHE A 251 6.49 -36.46 21.14
C PHE A 251 6.35 -37.67 20.23
N THR A 252 7.47 -38.29 19.92
CA THR A 252 7.59 -39.50 19.11
C THR A 252 8.42 -40.53 19.88
N GLU A 253 8.44 -41.81 19.45
CA GLU A 253 9.33 -42.81 20.02
C GLU A 253 10.80 -42.49 19.89
N LYS A 254 11.20 -41.77 18.81
CA LYS A 254 12.58 -41.28 18.62
C LYS A 254 12.99 -40.14 19.54
N GLY A 255 12.04 -39.40 20.09
CA GLY A 255 12.32 -38.27 20.96
C GLY A 255 11.36 -37.10 20.81
N ARG A 256 11.74 -35.98 21.36
CA ARG A 256 10.96 -34.74 21.33
C ARG A 256 11.36 -33.91 20.12
N ALA A 257 10.37 -33.38 19.38
CA ALA A 257 10.58 -32.48 18.28
C ALA A 257 9.99 -31.09 18.61
N SER A 258 10.80 -30.08 18.35
CA SER A 258 10.45 -28.67 18.57
C SER A 258 10.16 -27.96 17.23
N PHE A 259 9.19 -27.03 17.26
CA PHE A 259 8.86 -26.20 16.12
C PHE A 259 10.03 -25.31 15.71
N GLN A 260 10.30 -25.22 14.40
CA GLN A 260 11.35 -24.40 13.82
C GLN A 260 10.81 -23.29 12.93
N LYS A 261 9.94 -23.63 11.96
CA LYS A 261 9.42 -22.72 10.96
C LYS A 261 8.04 -23.17 10.51
N MET A 262 7.23 -22.24 10.00
CA MET A 262 6.01 -22.55 9.27
C MET A 262 5.93 -21.76 7.96
N ASP A 263 5.21 -22.28 6.99
CA ASP A 263 4.75 -21.57 5.81
C ASP A 263 3.22 -21.55 5.83
N ILE A 264 2.67 -20.35 6.00
CA ILE A 264 1.23 -20.16 6.17
C ILE A 264 0.49 -20.48 4.86
N PHE A 265 1.05 -20.10 3.72
CA PHE A 265 0.40 -20.26 2.42
C PHE A 265 0.42 -21.70 1.90
N GLN A 266 1.53 -22.41 2.14
CA GLN A 266 1.65 -23.81 1.78
C GLN A 266 1.06 -24.74 2.84
N ARG A 267 0.60 -24.22 3.99
CA ARG A 267 0.09 -24.98 5.16
C ARG A 267 1.10 -26.01 5.66
N LEU A 268 2.36 -25.62 5.76
CA LEU A 268 3.48 -26.48 6.12
C LEU A 268 4.13 -26.04 7.42
N LEU A 269 4.57 -27.01 8.19
CA LEU A 269 5.28 -26.84 9.47
C LEU A 269 6.58 -27.63 9.42
N TRP A 270 7.66 -27.06 9.93
CA TRP A 270 8.94 -27.71 10.08
C TRP A 270 9.22 -27.94 11.56
N TYR A 271 9.49 -29.19 11.91
CA TYR A 271 9.92 -29.61 13.23
C TYR A 271 11.29 -30.22 13.15
N ALA A 272 12.09 -30.03 14.21
CA ALA A 272 13.37 -30.68 14.37
C ALA A 272 13.42 -31.41 15.71
N TYR A 273 14.06 -32.59 15.76
CA TYR A 273 14.30 -33.28 17.01
C TYR A 273 15.26 -32.49 17.89
N ASP A 274 15.03 -32.48 19.20
CA ASP A 274 15.91 -31.80 20.15
C ASP A 274 17.34 -32.41 20.12
N ASP A 275 17.48 -33.72 19.76
CA ASP A 275 18.76 -34.42 19.61
C ASP A 275 19.48 -34.09 18.29
N ASN A 276 18.75 -33.72 17.23
CA ASN A 276 19.32 -33.39 15.94
C ASN A 276 18.66 -32.12 15.34
N PRO A 277 19.02 -30.92 15.80
CA PRO A 277 18.39 -29.67 15.38
C PRO A 277 18.71 -29.25 13.93
N ILE A 278 19.65 -29.93 13.27
CA ILE A 278 20.07 -29.62 11.88
C ILE A 278 19.09 -30.21 10.87
N GLN A 279 18.51 -31.37 11.19
CA GLN A 279 17.59 -32.06 10.30
C GLN A 279 16.15 -31.64 10.57
N TRP A 280 15.54 -31.00 9.58
CA TRP A 280 14.16 -30.51 9.65
C TRP A 280 13.21 -31.45 8.92
N HIS A 281 12.13 -31.81 9.61
CA HIS A 281 11.06 -32.64 9.07
C HIS A 281 9.88 -31.77 8.69
N LYS A 282 9.40 -31.91 7.47
CA LYS A 282 8.32 -31.13 6.87
C LYS A 282 7.01 -31.88 7.06
N LEU A 283 6.04 -31.25 7.71
CA LEU A 283 4.70 -31.80 7.99
C LEU A 283 3.62 -30.86 7.45
N THR A 284 2.50 -31.41 7.01
CA THR A 284 1.29 -30.61 6.79
C THR A 284 0.64 -30.24 8.13
N VAL A 285 -0.24 -29.23 8.11
CA VAL A 285 -1.01 -28.83 9.28
C VAL A 285 -1.84 -29.98 9.81
N ASP A 286 -2.46 -30.77 8.93
CA ASP A 286 -3.31 -31.90 9.29
C ASP A 286 -2.51 -33.02 9.98
N GLN A 287 -1.34 -33.38 9.43
CA GLN A 287 -0.43 -34.35 10.03
C GLN A 287 0.08 -33.89 11.39
N ALA A 288 0.45 -32.61 11.54
CA ALA A 288 0.87 -32.07 12.82
C ALA A 288 -0.25 -32.15 13.87
N ASN A 289 -1.49 -31.81 13.48
CA ASN A 289 -2.67 -31.89 14.34
C ASN A 289 -2.98 -33.35 14.73
N GLU A 290 -2.79 -34.29 13.79
CA GLU A 290 -2.95 -35.72 14.08
C GLU A 290 -1.94 -36.20 15.13
N VAL A 291 -0.65 -35.89 14.96
CA VAL A 291 0.40 -36.21 15.93
C VAL A 291 0.07 -35.60 17.31
N ILE A 292 -0.36 -34.34 17.34
CA ILE A 292 -0.78 -33.67 18.59
C ILE A 292 -1.97 -34.41 19.25
N SER A 293 -2.94 -34.87 18.44
CA SER A 293 -4.11 -35.60 18.95
C SER A 293 -3.72 -36.96 19.51
N GLN A 294 -2.78 -37.67 18.86
CA GLN A 294 -2.20 -38.92 19.34
C GLN A 294 -1.42 -38.70 20.64
N ASN A 295 -0.60 -37.67 20.72
CA ASN A 295 0.14 -37.31 21.94
C ASN A 295 -0.78 -37.00 23.12
N LYS A 296 -1.93 -36.32 22.90
CA LYS A 296 -2.94 -36.11 23.93
C LYS A 296 -3.53 -37.44 24.47
N LYS A 297 -3.60 -38.47 23.63
CA LYS A 297 -4.02 -39.83 24.01
C LYS A 297 -2.87 -40.67 24.58
N LYS A 298 -1.67 -40.09 24.77
CA LYS A 298 -0.43 -40.77 25.21
C LYS A 298 0.06 -41.84 24.23
N ILE A 299 -0.27 -41.72 22.95
CA ILE A 299 0.22 -42.60 21.87
C ILE A 299 1.31 -41.79 21.17
N ASN A 300 2.53 -42.32 21.17
CA ASN A 300 3.64 -41.69 20.47
C ASN A 300 3.81 -42.36 19.08
N PRO A 301 3.72 -41.59 17.97
CA PRO A 301 4.01 -42.15 16.67
C PRO A 301 5.49 -42.53 16.56
N PRO A 302 5.87 -43.53 15.71
CA PRO A 302 7.24 -44.02 15.64
C PRO A 302 8.22 -42.95 15.16
N ASN A 303 7.94 -42.30 14.07
CA ASN A 303 8.84 -41.33 13.43
C ASN A 303 8.09 -40.17 12.78
N LEU A 304 8.70 -38.96 12.67
CA LEU A 304 8.20 -37.87 11.85
C LEU A 304 8.58 -38.05 10.36
N GLU A 305 9.55 -38.89 10.07
CA GLU A 305 10.04 -39.17 8.71
C GLU A 305 8.98 -39.87 7.87
N ASP A 306 8.18 -40.76 8.46
CA ASP A 306 7.13 -41.50 7.77
C ASP A 306 6.03 -40.58 7.24
N PHE A 307 5.75 -39.49 7.94
CA PHE A 307 4.82 -38.46 7.49
C PHE A 307 5.42 -37.53 6.43
N SER A 308 6.76 -37.37 6.36
CA SER A 308 7.43 -36.50 5.39
C SER A 308 7.57 -37.11 4.00
N LEU A 309 7.58 -38.44 3.91
CA LEU A 309 7.75 -39.16 2.63
C LEU A 309 6.53 -39.07 1.71
N GLU A 310 5.32 -38.93 2.26
CA GLU A 310 4.09 -38.77 1.46
C GLU A 310 4.03 -37.42 0.71
N LEU A 311 4.79 -36.42 1.15
CA LEU A 311 4.78 -35.07 0.55
C LEU A 311 5.74 -34.91 -0.65
N GLU A 312 6.75 -35.77 -0.79
CA GLU A 312 7.67 -35.72 -1.94
C GLU A 312 7.04 -36.24 -3.22
N SER A 313 6.05 -37.15 -3.12
CA SER A 313 5.37 -37.72 -4.28
C SER A 313 4.34 -36.82 -4.95
N ASP A 314 3.73 -35.88 -4.20
CA ASP A 314 2.69 -34.98 -4.74
C ASP A 314 3.25 -33.71 -5.39
N HIS A 315 4.53 -33.38 -5.16
CA HIS A 315 5.11 -32.15 -5.68
C HIS A 315 5.74 -32.26 -7.08
N GLU A 316 5.92 -33.48 -7.63
CA GLU A 316 6.44 -33.61 -9.00
C GLU A 316 5.37 -33.36 -10.07
N GLU A 317 4.09 -33.50 -9.77
CA GLU A 317 3.02 -33.27 -10.78
C GLU A 317 2.62 -31.77 -10.93
N GLN A 318 2.96 -30.90 -10.00
CA GLN A 318 2.61 -29.46 -10.10
C GLN A 318 3.63 -28.58 -10.83
N LYS A 319 4.73 -29.15 -11.35
CA LYS A 319 5.71 -28.38 -12.14
C LYS A 319 5.31 -28.13 -13.60
N LEU A 320 4.09 -28.45 -14.01
CA LEU A 320 3.61 -28.33 -15.40
C LEU A 320 2.81 -27.05 -15.70
N PHE A 321 2.74 -26.07 -14.81
CA PHE A 321 2.34 -24.72 -15.19
C PHE A 321 3.59 -23.87 -15.43
N ILE A 322 4.27 -24.10 -16.52
CA ILE A 322 5.12 -23.10 -17.14
C ILE A 322 4.15 -22.08 -17.73
N ASP A 323 4.12 -20.92 -17.13
CA ASP A 323 3.35 -19.77 -17.61
C ASP A 323 3.96 -19.32 -18.95
N ASN A 324 3.45 -19.90 -20.05
CA ASN A 324 3.91 -19.63 -21.41
C ASN A 324 3.35 -18.30 -21.96
N VAL A 325 2.77 -17.47 -21.13
CA VAL A 325 2.34 -16.13 -21.52
C VAL A 325 3.53 -15.18 -21.43
N GLY A 326 4.36 -15.23 -22.49
CA GLY A 326 5.07 -14.11 -23.08
C GLY A 326 5.79 -13.11 -22.16
N GLN A 327 6.59 -13.55 -21.20
CA GLN A 327 7.67 -12.71 -20.70
C GLN A 327 8.91 -12.92 -21.58
N ASP A 328 9.03 -12.11 -22.63
CA ASP A 328 10.27 -11.99 -23.38
C ASP A 328 11.40 -11.61 -22.42
N SER A 329 12.37 -12.48 -22.25
CA SER A 329 13.56 -12.21 -21.44
C SER A 329 14.28 -10.98 -21.99
N ILE A 330 14.63 -10.03 -21.12
CA ILE A 330 15.41 -8.84 -21.45
C ILE A 330 16.74 -9.23 -22.16
N THR A 331 17.23 -10.46 -21.96
CA THR A 331 18.46 -11.01 -22.54
C THR A 331 18.25 -11.72 -23.87
N ARG A 332 17.05 -11.66 -24.46
CA ARG A 332 16.71 -12.33 -25.74
C ARG A 332 17.66 -11.98 -26.89
N PHE A 333 18.20 -10.79 -26.88
CA PHE A 333 19.13 -10.30 -27.91
C PHE A 333 20.61 -10.47 -27.55
N ASP A 334 20.93 -10.96 -26.35
CA ASP A 334 22.29 -11.21 -25.94
C ASP A 334 22.81 -12.52 -26.56
N LYS A 335 23.84 -12.40 -27.39
CA LYS A 335 24.49 -13.57 -27.92
C LYS A 335 25.14 -14.38 -26.78
N PRO A 336 24.90 -15.70 -26.69
CA PRO A 336 25.47 -16.51 -25.62
C PRO A 336 27.00 -16.44 -25.69
N LYS A 337 27.62 -15.94 -24.60
CA LYS A 337 29.08 -15.91 -24.48
C LYS A 337 29.60 -17.35 -24.52
N ARG A 338 30.27 -17.74 -25.65
CA ARG A 338 30.94 -19.03 -25.78
C ARG A 338 31.94 -19.20 -24.62
N LYS A 339 31.67 -20.13 -23.72
CA LYS A 339 32.63 -20.54 -22.69
C LYS A 339 33.87 -21.08 -23.37
N LYS A 340 34.99 -20.32 -23.32
CA LYS A 340 36.29 -20.81 -23.74
C LYS A 340 36.69 -21.97 -22.81
N PHE A 341 36.63 -23.19 -23.33
CA PHE A 341 37.22 -24.34 -22.67
C PHE A 341 38.73 -24.10 -22.53
N LYS A 342 39.21 -23.88 -21.33
CA LYS A 342 40.66 -23.92 -21.06
C LYS A 342 41.16 -25.35 -21.23
N ARG A 343 41.84 -25.62 -22.35
CA ARG A 343 42.62 -26.84 -22.51
C ARG A 343 43.67 -26.91 -21.38
N LYS A 344 43.56 -27.90 -20.52
CA LYS A 344 44.60 -28.26 -19.56
C LYS A 344 45.74 -28.83 -20.37
N ASN A 345 46.88 -28.10 -20.49
CA ASN A 345 48.12 -28.61 -21.01
C ASN A 345 48.71 -29.57 -19.95
N ASN A 346 48.62 -30.86 -20.23
CA ASN A 346 49.35 -31.90 -19.55
C ASN A 346 50.84 -31.80 -19.98
N LYS A 347 51.65 -31.07 -19.27
CA LYS A 347 53.12 -31.17 -19.39
C LYS A 347 53.56 -32.48 -18.73
N GLN A 348 53.81 -33.49 -19.53
CA GLN A 348 54.55 -34.67 -19.13
C GLN A 348 55.91 -34.26 -18.59
N ARG A 349 56.18 -34.57 -17.34
CA ARG A 349 57.52 -34.49 -16.73
C ARG A 349 58.37 -35.60 -17.33
N ARG A 350 59.40 -35.25 -18.12
CA ARG A 350 60.52 -36.15 -18.48
C ARG A 350 61.38 -36.36 -17.24
N PRO A 351 61.86 -37.62 -16.97
CA PRO A 351 62.80 -37.89 -15.89
C PRO A 351 64.18 -37.40 -16.27
N GLN A 352 64.81 -36.64 -15.39
CA GLN A 352 66.23 -36.31 -15.51
C GLN A 352 67.07 -37.49 -15.09
N ASN A 353 67.86 -37.98 -16.03
CA ASN A 353 68.89 -38.98 -15.84
C ASN A 353 70.09 -38.30 -15.23
N LYS A 354 70.47 -38.68 -14.00
CA LYS A 354 71.79 -38.40 -13.40
C LYS A 354 72.79 -39.36 -13.98
N ASN A 355 73.81 -38.89 -14.68
CA ASN A 355 75.09 -39.55 -14.81
C ASN A 355 76.19 -38.51 -14.67
N GLN A 356 76.87 -38.64 -13.59
CA GLN A 356 78.37 -38.74 -13.27
C GLN A 356 79.33 -38.31 -14.41
N LYS A 357 80.20 -37.41 -14.11
CA LYS A 357 81.73 -37.58 -14.01
C LYS A 357 82.36 -36.19 -14.14
N LYS A 358 83.17 -35.95 -13.35
CA LYS A 358 84.52 -35.74 -12.80
C LYS A 358 84.66 -34.34 -12.18
#